data_88cc66928b37ac6f1410a5f41ac7b92d
#
_entry.id   88cc66928b37ac6f1410a5f41ac7b92d
#
_cell.length_a   1.000
_cell.length_b   1.000
_cell.length_c   1.000
_cell.angle_alpha   90.00
_cell.angle_beta   90.00
_cell.angle_gamma   90.00
#
_symmetry.space_group_name_H-M   'P 1'
#
loop_
_entity.id
_entity.type
_entity.pdbx_description
1 polymer ?
#
loop_
_entity_poly.entity_id
_entity_poly.type
_entity_poly.pdbx_seq_one_letter_code
_entity_poly.pdbx_strand_id
1 'polypeptide(L)'
;EIAQSESYLGHAWCPQWFHVHHLNTSTGKMSKSKGEFLTVSLLEEKGYDPLIYRFFCLQSHYRKALVFTWENLDNAKIAYDKLIARIAALNPENGSVDEASMSVLKEKFQKALDADLNTSLAITTLYDVLKADMNDATKLALLDNFDQVLGLALLSHAEAKRKEAAKTTSASTASGYQITGEGDPEIDALVLKRYEAKKAKNFAEADKIRD
;
A
#
# COMPACT_ATOMS: atom_id res chain seq x y z
N GLU A 1 35.78 -1.04 -7.39
CA GLU A 1 34.98 -0.72 -8.58
C GLU A 1 35.54 0.47 -9.37
N ILE A 2 35.87 1.61 -8.73
CA ILE A 2 36.47 2.78 -9.44
C ILE A 2 37.70 2.38 -10.26
N ALA A 3 38.70 1.80 -9.60
CA ALA A 3 39.93 1.40 -10.25
C ALA A 3 39.71 0.40 -11.41
N GLN A 4 38.76 -0.55 -11.27
CA GLN A 4 38.44 -1.51 -12.32
C GLN A 4 37.78 -0.84 -13.52
N SER A 5 36.74 -0.01 -13.26
CA SER A 5 35.98 0.64 -14.30
C SER A 5 36.81 1.69 -15.04
N GLU A 6 37.52 2.52 -14.32
CA GLU A 6 38.35 3.59 -14.95
C GLU A 6 39.56 3.04 -15.72
N SER A 7 40.14 1.91 -15.24
CA SER A 7 41.20 1.23 -16.00
C SER A 7 40.71 0.66 -17.33
N TYR A 8 39.45 0.21 -17.38
CA TYR A 8 38.86 -0.29 -18.61
C TYR A 8 38.37 0.84 -19.55
N LEU A 9 37.73 1.85 -18.99
CA LEU A 9 37.11 2.95 -19.75
C LEU A 9 38.12 4.04 -20.14
N GLY A 10 39.22 4.20 -19.40
CA GLY A 10 40.20 5.26 -19.58
C GLY A 10 39.74 6.66 -19.13
N HIS A 11 38.62 6.75 -18.44
CA HIS A 11 38.07 8.01 -17.91
C HIS A 11 37.21 7.77 -16.68
N ALA A 12 36.95 8.81 -15.87
CA ALA A 12 36.00 8.80 -14.79
C ALA A 12 34.56 8.57 -15.36
N TRP A 13 33.83 7.62 -14.81
CA TRP A 13 32.56 7.20 -15.33
C TRP A 13 31.38 7.49 -14.40
N CYS A 14 31.62 7.59 -13.10
CA CYS A 14 30.60 7.76 -12.10
C CYS A 14 30.74 9.12 -11.40
N PRO A 15 29.90 10.11 -11.72
CA PRO A 15 29.98 11.44 -11.13
C PRO A 15 29.51 11.49 -9.68
N GLN A 16 28.70 10.51 -9.25
CA GLN A 16 28.16 10.45 -7.90
C GLN A 16 28.00 9.01 -7.43
N TRP A 17 28.48 8.74 -6.22
CA TRP A 17 28.35 7.46 -5.55
C TRP A 17 27.24 7.48 -4.52
N PHE A 18 26.39 6.45 -4.54
CA PHE A 18 25.30 6.28 -3.60
C PHE A 18 25.42 4.93 -2.88
N HIS A 19 25.57 4.98 -1.55
CA HIS A 19 25.76 3.78 -0.73
C HIS A 19 24.57 3.58 0.19
N VAL A 20 23.89 2.45 0.02
CA VAL A 20 22.77 2.02 0.88
C VAL A 20 23.30 1.05 1.93
N HIS A 21 22.84 1.20 3.17
CA HIS A 21 23.18 0.25 4.22
C HIS A 21 22.61 -1.14 3.88
N HIS A 22 23.33 -2.19 4.27
CA HIS A 22 22.89 -3.57 4.01
C HIS A 22 21.57 -3.86 4.69
N LEU A 23 20.70 -4.61 3.99
CA LEU A 23 19.54 -5.25 4.59
C LEU A 23 20.04 -6.42 5.47
N ASN A 24 19.69 -6.39 6.75
CA ASN A 24 20.01 -7.44 7.70
C ASN A 24 18.79 -8.32 7.94
N THR A 25 19.04 -9.56 8.36
CA THR A 25 18.01 -10.43 8.97
C THR A 25 18.24 -10.45 10.49
N SER A 26 17.34 -11.08 11.24
CA SER A 26 17.51 -11.28 12.68
C SER A 26 18.80 -12.04 13.06
N THR A 27 19.34 -12.82 12.12
CA THR A 27 20.59 -13.59 12.27
C THR A 27 21.83 -12.86 11.72
N GLY A 28 21.69 -11.61 11.29
CA GLY A 28 22.76 -10.78 10.74
C GLY A 28 22.65 -10.55 9.23
N LYS A 29 23.78 -10.42 8.54
CA LYS A 29 23.81 -10.14 7.08
C LYS A 29 23.24 -11.32 6.30
N MET A 30 22.28 -11.04 5.42
CA MET A 30 21.75 -12.01 4.47
C MET A 30 22.84 -12.52 3.54
N SER A 31 22.99 -13.83 3.40
CA SER A 31 24.02 -14.45 2.59
C SER A 31 23.48 -15.63 1.80
N LYS A 32 23.83 -15.70 0.49
CA LYS A 32 23.49 -16.83 -0.38
C LYS A 32 24.01 -18.17 0.17
N SER A 33 25.16 -18.18 0.83
CA SER A 33 25.80 -19.39 1.35
C SER A 33 25.06 -20.04 2.52
N LYS A 34 24.10 -19.34 3.17
CA LYS A 34 23.31 -19.85 4.29
C LYS A 34 21.94 -20.40 3.88
N GLY A 35 21.63 -20.46 2.57
CA GLY A 35 20.35 -20.99 2.07
C GLY A 35 19.11 -20.09 2.30
N GLU A 36 19.24 -19.01 3.03
CA GLU A 36 18.17 -18.04 3.29
C GLU A 36 18.22 -16.90 2.25
N PHE A 37 17.92 -17.24 1.00
CA PHE A 37 17.92 -16.23 -0.05
C PHE A 37 16.51 -15.68 -0.24
N LEU A 38 16.25 -14.52 0.33
CA LEU A 38 14.98 -13.80 0.15
C LEU A 38 15.00 -13.09 -1.21
N THR A 39 14.12 -13.49 -2.10
CA THR A 39 13.89 -12.88 -3.41
C THR A 39 12.54 -12.17 -3.41
N VAL A 40 12.34 -11.25 -4.37
CA VAL A 40 11.01 -10.65 -4.59
C VAL A 40 10.00 -11.73 -4.98
N SER A 41 10.39 -12.71 -5.79
CA SER A 41 9.52 -13.84 -6.15
C SER A 41 9.02 -14.63 -4.94
N LEU A 42 9.85 -14.80 -3.91
CA LEU A 42 9.43 -15.44 -2.67
C LEU A 42 8.36 -14.62 -1.92
N LEU A 43 8.39 -13.28 -2.02
CA LEU A 43 7.33 -12.44 -1.46
C LEU A 43 6.00 -12.69 -2.18
N GLU A 44 6.03 -12.74 -3.52
CA GLU A 44 4.85 -13.02 -4.35
C GLU A 44 4.30 -14.42 -4.08
N GLU A 45 5.15 -15.44 -3.98
CA GLU A 45 4.77 -16.82 -3.62
C GLU A 45 4.08 -16.89 -2.24
N LYS A 46 4.45 -15.99 -1.32
CA LYS A 46 3.84 -15.86 0.00
C LYS A 46 2.62 -14.92 0.03
N GLY A 47 2.19 -14.41 -1.12
CA GLY A 47 1.02 -13.55 -1.26
C GLY A 47 1.24 -12.08 -0.87
N TYR A 48 2.50 -11.62 -0.81
CA TYR A 48 2.79 -10.19 -0.62
C TYR A 48 2.92 -9.50 -1.98
N ASP A 49 2.29 -8.33 -2.10
CA ASP A 49 2.59 -7.40 -3.18
C ASP A 49 4.02 -6.86 -3.00
N PRO A 50 4.87 -6.86 -4.04
CA PRO A 50 6.21 -6.28 -3.99
C PRO A 50 6.26 -4.82 -3.52
N LEU A 51 5.21 -4.04 -3.73
CA LEU A 51 5.12 -2.66 -3.27
C LEU A 51 5.07 -2.54 -1.73
N ILE A 52 4.61 -3.57 -1.03
CA ILE A 52 4.68 -3.63 0.43
C ILE A 52 6.15 -3.66 0.90
N TYR A 53 6.98 -4.43 0.21
CA TYR A 53 8.42 -4.45 0.50
C TYR A 53 9.09 -3.10 0.15
N ARG A 54 8.70 -2.48 -0.97
CA ARG A 54 9.16 -1.13 -1.29
C ARG A 54 8.75 -0.14 -0.22
N PHE A 55 7.51 -0.16 0.23
CA PHE A 55 7.02 0.69 1.32
C PHE A 55 7.78 0.45 2.63
N PHE A 56 8.03 -0.81 2.99
CA PHE A 56 8.87 -1.20 4.13
C PHE A 56 10.27 -0.57 4.06
N CYS A 57 10.93 -0.64 2.90
CA CYS A 57 12.25 -0.03 2.70
C CYS A 57 12.20 1.50 2.83
N LEU A 58 11.20 2.16 2.25
CA LEU A 58 11.06 3.62 2.26
C LEU A 58 10.73 4.20 3.65
N GLN A 59 10.22 3.38 4.58
CA GLN A 59 9.96 3.81 5.96
C GLN A 59 11.24 4.05 6.76
N SER A 60 12.39 3.61 6.27
CA SER A 60 13.69 3.83 6.90
C SER A 60 14.60 4.68 6.01
N HIS A 61 15.45 5.49 6.63
CA HIS A 61 16.47 6.21 5.89
C HIS A 61 17.53 5.23 5.36
N TYR A 62 17.96 5.37 4.11
CA TYR A 62 18.86 4.43 3.42
C TYR A 62 20.23 4.24 4.10
N ARG A 63 20.68 5.20 4.92
CA ARG A 63 21.93 5.11 5.71
C ARG A 63 21.76 4.34 7.01
N LYS A 64 20.55 3.96 7.39
CA LYS A 64 20.27 3.18 8.60
C LYS A 64 20.20 1.69 8.28
N ALA A 65 20.66 0.89 9.23
CA ALA A 65 20.47 -0.55 9.15
C ALA A 65 18.98 -0.88 9.17
N LEU A 66 18.53 -1.63 8.17
CA LEU A 66 17.16 -2.14 8.09
C LEU A 66 17.20 -3.64 8.38
N VAL A 67 16.35 -4.09 9.31
CA VAL A 67 16.24 -5.50 9.67
C VAL A 67 14.96 -6.06 9.08
N PHE A 68 15.12 -7.00 8.16
CA PHE A 68 14.01 -7.74 7.59
C PHE A 68 13.58 -8.87 8.53
N THR A 69 12.32 -8.89 8.87
CA THR A 69 11.60 -10.03 9.45
C THR A 69 10.24 -10.10 8.78
N TRP A 70 9.62 -11.27 8.76
CA TRP A 70 8.24 -11.41 8.26
C TRP A 70 7.27 -10.55 9.06
N GLU A 71 7.45 -10.49 10.38
CA GLU A 71 6.65 -9.62 11.24
C GLU A 71 6.76 -8.12 10.88
N ASN A 72 7.97 -7.64 10.59
CA ASN A 72 8.17 -6.26 10.15
C ASN A 72 7.51 -6.01 8.79
N LEU A 73 7.54 -6.98 7.89
CA LEU A 73 6.85 -6.88 6.60
C LEU A 73 5.32 -6.89 6.77
N ASP A 74 4.78 -7.72 7.67
CA ASP A 74 3.35 -7.72 8.01
C ASP A 74 2.90 -6.38 8.59
N ASN A 75 3.71 -5.79 9.47
CA ASN A 75 3.44 -4.45 10.00
C ASN A 75 3.45 -3.38 8.89
N ALA A 76 4.37 -3.48 7.94
CA ALA A 76 4.40 -2.59 6.78
C ALA A 76 3.17 -2.80 5.88
N LYS A 77 2.75 -4.06 5.67
CA LYS A 77 1.51 -4.40 4.95
C LYS A 77 0.29 -3.75 5.59
N ILE A 78 0.12 -3.92 6.89
CA ILE A 78 -1.00 -3.32 7.63
C ILE A 78 -0.99 -1.79 7.49
N ALA A 79 0.17 -1.16 7.57
CA ALA A 79 0.31 0.28 7.43
C ALA A 79 -0.01 0.75 6.01
N TYR A 80 0.48 0.04 4.99
CA TYR A 80 0.19 0.30 3.58
C TYR A 80 -1.31 0.13 3.28
N ASP A 81 -1.91 -0.98 3.69
CA ASP A 81 -3.34 -1.26 3.48
C ASP A 81 -4.25 -0.19 4.13
N LYS A 82 -3.86 0.31 5.32
CA LYS A 82 -4.53 1.43 5.99
C LYS A 82 -4.36 2.74 5.22
N LEU A 83 -3.18 3.00 4.67
CA LEU A 83 -2.94 4.19 3.83
C LEU A 83 -3.82 4.14 2.58
N ILE A 84 -3.82 3.02 1.84
CA ILE A 84 -4.66 2.81 0.66
C ILE A 84 -6.15 2.93 1.00
N ALA A 85 -6.60 2.38 2.12
CA ALA A 85 -8.00 2.51 2.55
C ALA A 85 -8.42 3.97 2.80
N ARG A 86 -7.53 4.78 3.40
CA ARG A 86 -7.80 6.21 3.62
C ARG A 86 -7.82 7.00 2.31
N ILE A 87 -6.96 6.67 1.35
CA ILE A 87 -6.97 7.29 0.02
C ILE A 87 -8.23 6.86 -0.75
N ALA A 88 -8.63 5.60 -0.65
CA ALA A 88 -9.84 5.09 -1.27
C ALA A 88 -11.13 5.75 -0.73
N ALA A 89 -11.12 6.24 0.49
CA ALA A 89 -12.25 6.97 1.09
C ALA A 89 -12.41 8.41 0.58
N LEU A 90 -11.39 8.98 -0.09
CA LEU A 90 -11.49 10.31 -0.70
C LEU A 90 -12.39 10.27 -1.93
N ASN A 91 -13.26 11.26 -2.10
CA ASN A 91 -14.13 11.38 -3.27
C ASN A 91 -13.46 12.21 -4.38
N PRO A 92 -13.12 11.62 -5.55
CA PRO A 92 -12.48 12.36 -6.64
C PRO A 92 -13.31 13.52 -7.20
N GLU A 93 -14.63 13.48 -7.02
CA GLU A 93 -15.56 14.51 -7.50
C GLU A 93 -15.77 15.64 -6.48
N ASN A 94 -15.16 15.55 -5.30
CA ASN A 94 -15.26 16.56 -4.25
C ASN A 94 -14.29 17.72 -4.50
N GLY A 95 -14.78 18.74 -5.19
CA GLY A 95 -14.06 19.97 -5.49
C GLY A 95 -13.23 19.94 -6.77
N SER A 96 -12.51 21.00 -7.02
CA SER A 96 -11.49 21.12 -8.07
C SER A 96 -10.10 21.24 -7.45
N VAL A 97 -9.08 20.87 -8.22
CA VAL A 97 -7.69 20.97 -7.76
C VAL A 97 -7.33 22.44 -7.52
N ASP A 98 -6.90 22.74 -6.30
CA ASP A 98 -6.39 24.03 -5.88
C ASP A 98 -4.86 23.97 -5.72
N GLU A 99 -4.14 24.41 -6.75
CA GLU A 99 -2.68 24.40 -6.76
C GLU A 99 -2.06 25.32 -5.69
N ALA A 100 -2.73 26.40 -5.31
CA ALA A 100 -2.22 27.32 -4.31
C ALA A 100 -2.12 26.65 -2.94
N SER A 101 -3.12 25.87 -2.57
CA SER A 101 -3.13 25.11 -1.30
C SER A 101 -2.10 23.96 -1.25
N MET A 102 -1.63 23.50 -2.43
CA MET A 102 -0.66 22.39 -2.52
C MET A 102 0.77 22.82 -2.14
N SER A 103 1.10 24.11 -2.27
CA SER A 103 2.48 24.63 -2.22
C SER A 103 3.22 24.24 -0.92
N VAL A 104 2.60 24.40 0.22
CA VAL A 104 3.20 24.12 1.53
C VAL A 104 3.58 22.65 1.70
N LEU A 105 2.71 21.74 1.27
CA LEU A 105 2.97 20.30 1.38
C LEU A 105 3.95 19.81 0.30
N LYS A 106 3.93 20.40 -0.89
CA LYS A 106 4.97 20.14 -1.91
C LYS A 106 6.34 20.56 -1.41
N GLU A 107 6.46 21.74 -0.82
CA GLU A 107 7.72 22.22 -0.24
C GLU A 107 8.19 21.33 0.92
N LYS A 108 7.27 20.88 1.76
CA LYS A 108 7.58 19.96 2.87
C LYS A 108 8.11 18.63 2.35
N PHE A 109 7.48 18.06 1.33
CA PHE A 109 7.91 16.83 0.68
C PHE A 109 9.28 17.00 0.03
N GLN A 110 9.48 18.09 -0.73
CA GLN A 110 10.75 18.42 -1.35
C GLN A 110 11.87 18.55 -0.32
N LYS A 111 11.65 19.29 0.79
CA LYS A 111 12.63 19.43 1.87
C LYS A 111 13.01 18.09 2.51
N ALA A 112 12.07 17.15 2.60
CA ALA A 112 12.37 15.81 3.09
C ALA A 112 13.33 15.06 2.14
N LEU A 113 13.15 15.21 0.83
CA LEU A 113 14.03 14.61 -0.17
C LEU A 113 15.39 15.33 -0.25
N ASP A 114 15.40 16.66 -0.16
CA ASP A 114 16.63 17.48 -0.14
C ASP A 114 17.48 17.19 1.10
N ALA A 115 16.86 16.72 2.18
CA ALA A 115 17.53 16.29 3.40
C ALA A 115 18.07 14.85 3.27
N ASP A 116 18.95 14.63 2.30
CA ASP A 116 19.62 13.36 2.04
C ASP A 116 18.64 12.21 1.77
N LEU A 117 17.64 12.45 0.94
CA LEU A 117 16.60 11.48 0.56
C LEU A 117 15.90 10.85 1.77
N ASN A 118 15.44 11.67 2.70
CA ASN A 118 14.74 11.21 3.88
C ASN A 118 13.32 10.73 3.54
N THR A 119 13.22 9.54 2.97
CA THR A 119 11.97 8.93 2.53
C THR A 119 11.01 8.65 3.68
N SER A 120 11.52 8.39 4.88
CA SER A 120 10.70 8.24 6.09
C SER A 120 9.89 9.53 6.40
N LEU A 121 10.55 10.70 6.27
CA LEU A 121 9.89 11.99 6.43
C LEU A 121 8.95 12.29 5.24
N ALA A 122 9.35 11.94 4.01
CA ALA A 122 8.52 12.06 2.83
C ALA A 122 7.20 11.25 2.96
N ILE A 123 7.25 10.02 3.46
CA ILE A 123 6.06 9.21 3.76
C ILE A 123 5.18 9.88 4.83
N THR A 124 5.78 10.51 5.84
CA THR A 124 5.01 11.25 6.84
C THR A 124 4.18 12.35 6.18
N THR A 125 4.70 13.00 5.14
CA THR A 125 3.97 14.04 4.40
C THR A 125 2.73 13.49 3.68
N LEU A 126 2.69 12.22 3.26
CA LEU A 126 1.46 11.60 2.73
C LEU A 126 0.33 11.62 3.77
N TYR A 127 0.66 11.31 5.02
CA TYR A 127 -0.32 11.35 6.12
C TYR A 127 -0.76 12.78 6.46
N ASP A 128 0.11 13.76 6.26
CA ASP A 128 -0.24 15.17 6.44
C ASP A 128 -1.20 15.65 5.34
N VAL A 129 -1.02 15.21 4.07
CA VAL A 129 -1.99 15.45 2.99
C VAL A 129 -3.38 14.95 3.39
N LEU A 130 -3.47 13.72 3.92
CA LEU A 130 -4.75 13.13 4.32
C LEU A 130 -5.43 13.86 5.49
N LYS A 131 -4.67 14.58 6.32
CA LYS A 131 -5.18 15.36 7.46
C LYS A 131 -5.44 16.82 7.12
N ALA A 132 -4.88 17.32 6.03
CA ALA A 132 -4.96 18.73 5.67
C ALA A 132 -6.40 19.15 5.39
N ASP A 133 -6.71 20.42 5.71
CA ASP A 133 -8.00 21.04 5.43
C ASP A 133 -8.01 21.53 3.96
N MET A 134 -8.26 20.62 3.03
CA MET A 134 -8.41 20.85 1.61
C MET A 134 -9.38 19.84 1.00
N ASN A 135 -9.93 20.15 -0.17
CA ASN A 135 -10.84 19.24 -0.86
C ASN A 135 -10.14 17.96 -1.33
N ASP A 136 -10.92 16.90 -1.56
CA ASP A 136 -10.37 15.58 -1.88
C ASP A 136 -9.68 15.53 -3.24
N ALA A 137 -10.16 16.29 -4.23
CA ALA A 137 -9.51 16.38 -5.53
C ALA A 137 -8.08 16.92 -5.42
N THR A 138 -7.87 17.94 -4.59
CA THR A 138 -6.53 18.51 -4.31
C THR A 138 -5.65 17.50 -3.56
N LYS A 139 -6.20 16.79 -2.58
CA LYS A 139 -5.46 15.70 -1.86
C LYS A 139 -4.99 14.62 -2.81
N LEU A 140 -5.89 14.16 -3.69
CA LEU A 140 -5.55 13.12 -4.66
C LEU A 140 -4.47 13.58 -5.64
N ALA A 141 -4.54 14.84 -6.14
CA ALA A 141 -3.51 15.40 -7.01
C ALA A 141 -2.14 15.51 -6.33
N LEU A 142 -2.10 15.84 -5.01
CA LEU A 142 -0.87 15.85 -4.22
C LEU A 142 -0.30 14.44 -4.05
N LEU A 143 -1.15 13.47 -3.72
CA LEU A 143 -0.72 12.08 -3.53
C LEU A 143 -0.18 11.49 -4.82
N ASP A 144 -0.81 11.78 -5.97
CA ASP A 144 -0.31 11.39 -7.29
C ASP A 144 1.07 12.00 -7.57
N ASN A 145 1.23 13.31 -7.32
CA ASN A 145 2.51 14.00 -7.50
C ASN A 145 3.63 13.39 -6.65
N PHE A 146 3.36 13.06 -5.38
CA PHE A 146 4.36 12.45 -4.50
C PHE A 146 4.65 10.99 -4.88
N ASP A 147 3.65 10.29 -5.40
CA ASP A 147 3.80 8.90 -5.81
C ASP A 147 4.64 8.73 -7.08
N GLN A 148 4.76 9.76 -7.92
CA GLN A 148 5.71 9.77 -9.05
C GLN A 148 7.16 9.57 -8.59
N VAL A 149 7.49 9.98 -7.37
CA VAL A 149 8.80 9.76 -6.73
C VAL A 149 8.81 8.48 -5.91
N LEU A 150 7.79 8.25 -5.09
CA LEU A 150 7.75 7.11 -4.17
C LEU A 150 7.50 5.79 -4.90
N GLY A 151 6.71 5.79 -5.98
CA GLY A 151 6.40 4.61 -6.79
C GLY A 151 5.69 3.52 -5.99
N LEU A 152 4.67 3.89 -5.23
CA LEU A 152 3.89 3.00 -4.37
C LEU A 152 2.53 2.62 -4.98
N ALA A 153 2.22 3.09 -6.19
CA ALA A 153 0.95 2.84 -6.88
C ALA A 153 -0.30 3.23 -6.05
N LEU A 154 -0.20 4.33 -5.28
CA LEU A 154 -1.19 4.72 -4.28
C LEU A 154 -2.60 4.89 -4.86
N LEU A 155 -2.73 5.63 -5.98
CA LEU A 155 -4.04 5.91 -6.59
C LEU A 155 -4.63 4.69 -7.27
N SER A 156 -3.83 3.89 -7.98
CA SER A 156 -4.30 2.68 -8.65
C SER A 156 -4.80 1.62 -7.67
N HIS A 157 -4.09 1.42 -6.56
CA HIS A 157 -4.52 0.51 -5.48
C HIS A 157 -5.76 1.04 -4.75
N ALA A 158 -5.84 2.35 -4.53
CA ALA A 158 -7.04 2.97 -3.96
C ALA A 158 -8.27 2.82 -4.87
N GLU A 159 -8.10 2.97 -6.18
CA GLU A 159 -9.16 2.77 -7.16
C GLU A 159 -9.60 1.29 -7.22
N ALA A 160 -8.66 0.34 -7.23
CA ALA A 160 -8.97 -1.08 -7.15
C ALA A 160 -9.80 -1.39 -5.91
N LYS A 161 -9.41 -0.87 -4.75
CA LYS A 161 -10.14 -1.04 -3.50
C LYS A 161 -11.54 -0.43 -3.52
N ARG A 162 -11.73 0.74 -4.15
CA ARG A 162 -13.08 1.33 -4.35
C ARG A 162 -13.96 0.43 -5.21
N LYS A 163 -13.41 -0.12 -6.31
CA LYS A 163 -14.13 -1.02 -7.21
C LYS A 163 -14.57 -2.31 -6.51
N GLU A 164 -13.71 -2.87 -5.66
CA GLU A 164 -14.05 -4.05 -4.85
C GLU A 164 -15.19 -3.75 -3.86
N ALA A 165 -15.08 -2.63 -3.13
CA ALA A 165 -16.13 -2.20 -2.21
C ALA A 165 -17.46 -1.96 -2.92
N ALA A 166 -17.45 -1.35 -4.11
CA ALA A 166 -18.66 -1.13 -4.91
C ALA A 166 -19.29 -2.44 -5.38
N LYS A 167 -18.50 -3.44 -5.76
CA LYS A 167 -18.99 -4.78 -6.14
C LYS A 167 -19.67 -5.47 -4.96
N THR A 168 -19.07 -5.40 -3.78
CA THR A 168 -19.62 -6.00 -2.55
C THR A 168 -20.93 -5.31 -2.16
N THR A 169 -21.03 -3.98 -2.30
CA THR A 169 -22.24 -3.22 -2.01
C THR A 169 -23.35 -3.50 -3.02
N SER A 170 -23.04 -3.66 -4.30
CA SER A 170 -24.04 -3.97 -5.34
C SER A 170 -24.62 -5.38 -5.20
N ALA A 171 -23.84 -6.33 -4.72
CA ALA A 171 -24.32 -7.69 -4.44
C ALA A 171 -25.27 -7.72 -3.21
N SER A 172 -25.08 -6.82 -2.23
CA SER A 172 -25.88 -6.77 -1.01
C SER A 172 -27.17 -5.95 -1.11
N THR A 173 -27.27 -4.99 -2.05
CA THR A 173 -28.45 -4.12 -2.19
C THR A 173 -29.65 -4.76 -2.89
N ALA A 174 -29.45 -5.87 -3.61
CA ALA A 174 -30.55 -6.54 -4.31
C ALA A 174 -31.55 -7.25 -3.37
N SER A 175 -31.20 -7.52 -2.12
CA SER A 175 -32.04 -8.30 -1.19
C SER A 175 -32.40 -7.63 0.13
N GLY A 176 -31.95 -6.41 0.40
CA GLY A 176 -32.38 -5.62 1.58
C GLY A 176 -31.75 -6.05 2.93
N TYR A 177 -30.64 -6.81 2.92
CA TYR A 177 -29.85 -7.12 4.11
C TYR A 177 -28.35 -7.10 3.79
N GLN A 178 -27.51 -6.89 4.81
CA GLN A 178 -26.05 -6.89 4.69
C GLN A 178 -25.46 -8.18 5.25
N ILE A 179 -24.62 -8.86 4.43
CA ILE A 179 -23.74 -9.92 4.92
C ILE A 179 -22.44 -9.24 5.33
N THR A 180 -22.06 -9.36 6.61
CA THR A 180 -20.82 -8.81 7.16
C THR A 180 -19.88 -9.95 7.54
N GLY A 181 -18.67 -9.97 6.99
CA GLY A 181 -17.66 -10.99 7.27
C GLY A 181 -16.77 -11.26 6.05
N GLU A 182 -15.76 -12.13 6.19
CA GLU A 182 -15.03 -12.70 5.06
C GLU A 182 -15.97 -13.66 4.33
N GLY A 183 -16.44 -13.26 3.13
CA GLY A 183 -17.46 -13.98 2.39
C GLY A 183 -16.95 -15.31 1.83
N ASP A 184 -17.56 -16.39 2.26
CA ASP A 184 -17.50 -17.67 1.55
C ASP A 184 -18.71 -17.73 0.61
N PRO A 185 -18.51 -17.85 -0.73
CA PRO A 185 -19.59 -17.83 -1.70
C PRO A 185 -20.69 -18.89 -1.46
N GLU A 186 -20.35 -20.05 -0.89
CA GLU A 186 -21.32 -21.11 -0.56
C GLU A 186 -22.16 -20.73 0.68
N ILE A 187 -21.49 -20.18 1.70
CA ILE A 187 -22.18 -19.72 2.92
C ILE A 187 -23.08 -18.53 2.62
N ASP A 188 -22.60 -17.58 1.82
CA ASP A 188 -23.37 -16.42 1.39
C ASP A 188 -24.64 -16.81 0.63
N ALA A 189 -24.56 -17.82 -0.26
CA ALA A 189 -25.70 -18.34 -0.98
C ALA A 189 -26.72 -19.03 -0.06
N LEU A 190 -26.27 -19.73 0.99
CA LEU A 190 -27.15 -20.35 1.99
C LEU A 190 -27.84 -19.30 2.88
N VAL A 191 -27.12 -18.25 3.28
CA VAL A 191 -27.68 -17.13 4.04
C VAL A 191 -28.76 -16.43 3.22
N LEU A 192 -28.55 -16.24 1.92
CA LEU A 192 -29.50 -15.67 0.98
C LEU A 192 -30.78 -16.50 0.92
N LYS A 193 -30.66 -17.80 0.67
CA LYS A 193 -31.81 -18.74 0.61
C LYS A 193 -32.58 -18.75 1.91
N ARG A 194 -31.91 -18.74 3.05
CA ARG A 194 -32.56 -18.68 4.37
C ARG A 194 -33.37 -17.40 4.57
N TYR A 195 -32.79 -16.26 4.15
CA TYR A 195 -33.51 -14.97 4.23
C TYR A 195 -34.77 -14.95 3.35
N GLU A 196 -34.67 -15.43 2.11
CA GLU A 196 -35.79 -15.52 1.18
C GLU A 196 -36.91 -16.43 1.73
N ALA A 197 -36.51 -17.59 2.29
CA ALA A 197 -37.47 -18.49 2.95
C ALA A 197 -38.17 -17.82 4.14
N LYS A 198 -37.47 -17.06 4.97
CA LYS A 198 -38.07 -16.28 6.06
C LYS A 198 -38.99 -15.18 5.55
N LYS A 199 -38.59 -14.46 4.50
CA LYS A 199 -39.42 -13.41 3.86
C LYS A 199 -40.73 -13.99 3.26
N ALA A 200 -40.65 -15.20 2.71
CA ALA A 200 -41.77 -15.96 2.21
C ALA A 200 -42.61 -16.63 3.34
N LYS A 201 -42.26 -16.42 4.64
CA LYS A 201 -42.85 -17.08 5.82
C LYS A 201 -42.75 -18.62 5.81
N ASN A 202 -41.79 -19.17 5.02
CA ASN A 202 -41.48 -20.60 5.01
C ASN A 202 -40.43 -20.92 6.07
N PHE A 203 -40.85 -20.92 7.32
CA PHE A 203 -39.95 -21.10 8.48
C PHE A 203 -39.33 -22.50 8.52
N ALA A 204 -40.04 -23.54 8.03
CA ALA A 204 -39.57 -24.91 7.99
C ALA A 204 -38.32 -25.06 7.05
N GLU A 205 -38.30 -24.36 5.93
CA GLU A 205 -37.15 -24.33 5.01
C GLU A 205 -36.00 -23.49 5.56
N ALA A 206 -36.33 -22.36 6.20
CA ALA A 206 -35.33 -21.51 6.82
C ALA A 206 -34.57 -22.18 7.98
N ASP A 207 -35.24 -23.09 8.71
CA ASP A 207 -34.63 -23.85 9.81
C ASP A 207 -33.77 -25.01 9.30
N LYS A 208 -34.13 -25.65 8.19
CA LYS A 208 -33.30 -26.69 7.53
C LYS A 208 -31.99 -26.16 6.98
N ILE A 209 -31.93 -24.89 6.64
CA ILE A 209 -30.71 -24.25 6.13
C ILE A 209 -29.78 -23.84 7.31
N ARG A 210 -30.30 -23.75 8.53
CA ARG A 210 -29.52 -23.41 9.73
C ARG A 210 -28.71 -24.61 10.26
N ASP A 211 -29.28 -25.82 10.19
CA ASP A 211 -28.72 -27.08 10.68
C ASP A 211 -27.78 -27.70 9.63
#